data_8c83415ee428ab9d059a636127de36cb
#
_entry.id   8c83415ee428ab9d059a636127de36cb
#
_cell.length_a   1.000
_cell.length_b   1.000
_cell.length_c   1.000
_cell.angle_alpha   90.00
_cell.angle_beta   90.00
_cell.angle_gamma   90.00
#
_symmetry.space_group_name_H-M   'P 1'
#
loop_
_entity.id
_entity.type
_entity.pdbx_description
1 polymer ?
#
loop_
_entity_poly.entity_id
_entity_poly.type
_entity_poly.pdbx_seq_one_letter_code
_entity_poly.pdbx_strand_id
1 'polypeptide(L)'
;MYDDKDAFPATIATQHYARGVAYASMGMVSEAEAEQALFKEALQNPALVGRMMHNNFMYQDPNEGPSILNVNASILEAEIEYRRQYLAKQNGKEHDFTAAFDELRRGVDLSLNLAYNEPWGQMQPVRHILGALLLEQGHIDEAEQVYRDDISLWKDNMWGLLGLKLCLEAKGDTTGELEEVTKLFNERSSRADIIPTRTCYCAQQVVKDDCGCC
;
A
#
# COMPACT_ATOMS: atom_id res chain seq x y z
N MET A 1 21.79 -1.22 11.28
CA MET A 1 21.61 -0.26 10.17
C MET A 1 22.89 -0.27 9.34
N TYR A 2 22.80 -0.23 8.03
CA TYR A 2 24.00 -0.10 7.19
C TYR A 2 24.55 1.32 7.34
N ASP A 3 25.83 1.45 7.68
CA ASP A 3 26.45 2.76 7.93
C ASP A 3 27.07 3.37 6.67
N ASP A 4 27.34 2.54 5.65
CA ASP A 4 27.89 2.99 4.38
C ASP A 4 26.77 3.44 3.43
N LYS A 5 26.46 4.74 3.50
CA LYS A 5 25.40 5.38 2.71
C LYS A 5 25.68 5.35 1.20
N ASP A 6 26.94 5.31 0.79
CA ASP A 6 27.32 5.36 -0.62
C ASP A 6 27.36 3.95 -1.24
N ALA A 7 27.70 2.92 -0.46
CA ALA A 7 27.65 1.54 -0.91
C ALA A 7 26.21 1.02 -1.07
N PHE A 8 25.31 1.42 -0.13
CA PHE A 8 23.95 0.88 -0.05
C PHE A 8 22.84 1.96 -0.06
N PRO A 9 22.89 2.98 -0.94
CA PRO A 9 21.99 4.14 -0.87
C PRO A 9 20.52 3.74 -1.06
N ALA A 10 20.22 2.80 -1.98
CA ALA A 10 18.87 2.33 -2.21
C ALA A 10 18.32 1.55 -1.00
N THR A 11 19.15 0.72 -0.37
CA THR A 11 18.77 -0.04 0.84
C THR A 11 18.45 0.90 1.99
N ILE A 12 19.25 1.95 2.19
CA ILE A 12 19.04 2.94 3.25
C ILE A 12 17.73 3.71 3.01
N ALA A 13 17.49 4.17 1.77
CA ALA A 13 16.22 4.80 1.43
C ALA A 13 15.03 3.86 1.70
N THR A 14 15.11 2.60 1.26
CA THR A 14 14.06 1.61 1.50
C THR A 14 13.85 1.31 2.99
N GLN A 15 14.90 1.33 3.83
CA GLN A 15 14.76 1.17 5.28
C GLN A 15 13.96 2.32 5.90
N HIS A 16 14.25 3.57 5.53
CA HIS A 16 13.50 4.72 6.01
C HIS A 16 12.05 4.68 5.55
N TYR A 17 11.80 4.32 4.29
CA TYR A 17 10.45 4.06 3.79
C TYR A 17 9.71 3.03 4.64
N ALA A 18 10.30 1.84 4.82
CA ALA A 18 9.65 0.75 5.55
C ALA A 18 9.36 1.11 7.01
N ARG A 19 10.29 1.80 7.69
CA ARG A 19 10.09 2.26 9.06
C ARG A 19 9.02 3.35 9.14
N GLY A 20 9.01 4.28 8.18
CA GLY A 20 8.01 5.33 8.09
C GLY A 20 6.59 4.76 7.94
N VAL A 21 6.39 3.80 7.02
CA VAL A 21 5.11 3.08 6.87
C VAL A 21 4.73 2.33 8.15
N ALA A 22 5.69 1.64 8.79
CA ALA A 22 5.43 0.94 10.05
C ALA A 22 4.98 1.89 11.16
N TYR A 23 5.69 3.03 11.35
CA TYR A 23 5.30 4.03 12.34
C TYR A 23 3.92 4.65 12.02
N ALA A 24 3.64 4.98 10.76
CA ALA A 24 2.32 5.46 10.35
C ALA A 24 1.23 4.44 10.72
N SER A 25 1.41 3.17 10.38
CA SER A 25 0.45 2.09 10.70
C SER A 25 0.22 1.92 12.20
N MET A 26 1.22 2.22 13.03
CA MET A 26 1.13 2.22 14.49
C MET A 26 0.49 3.50 15.08
N GLY A 27 0.16 4.49 14.25
CA GLY A 27 -0.36 5.78 14.71
C GLY A 27 0.71 6.76 15.21
N MET A 28 1.98 6.42 15.03
CA MET A 28 3.13 7.23 15.44
C MET A 28 3.52 8.20 14.32
N VAL A 29 2.64 9.19 14.08
CA VAL A 29 2.75 10.10 12.92
C VAL A 29 4.05 10.91 12.95
N SER A 30 4.46 11.41 14.11
CA SER A 30 5.70 12.22 14.23
C SER A 30 6.95 11.42 13.90
N GLU A 31 7.01 10.15 14.30
CA GLU A 31 8.11 9.25 14.00
C GLU A 31 8.11 8.87 12.51
N ALA A 32 6.92 8.69 11.93
CA ALA A 32 6.78 8.44 10.50
C ALA A 32 7.26 9.65 9.67
N GLU A 33 6.94 10.87 10.07
CA GLU A 33 7.43 12.11 9.45
C GLU A 33 8.95 12.26 9.56
N ALA A 34 9.52 11.88 10.71
CA ALA A 34 10.98 11.88 10.88
C ALA A 34 11.67 10.88 9.92
N GLU A 35 11.11 9.67 9.77
CA GLU A 35 11.62 8.70 8.79
C GLU A 35 11.42 9.17 7.35
N GLN A 36 10.32 9.85 7.05
CA GLN A 36 10.09 10.44 5.74
C GLN A 36 11.12 11.52 5.41
N ALA A 37 11.50 12.35 6.38
CA ALA A 37 12.55 13.36 6.18
C ALA A 37 13.90 12.70 5.85
N LEU A 38 14.26 11.61 6.57
CA LEU A 38 15.47 10.83 6.30
C LEU A 38 15.40 10.10 4.96
N PHE A 39 14.21 9.62 4.57
CA PHE A 39 13.98 9.04 3.25
C PHE A 39 14.23 10.09 2.15
N LYS A 40 13.64 11.28 2.28
CA LYS A 40 13.83 12.39 1.33
C LYS A 40 15.31 12.83 1.26
N GLU A 41 16.03 12.83 2.38
CA GLU A 41 17.49 13.07 2.41
C GLU A 41 18.23 11.97 1.63
N ALA A 42 17.90 10.69 1.88
CA ALA A 42 18.54 9.56 1.21
C ALA A 42 18.34 9.58 -0.30
N LEU A 43 17.21 10.08 -0.80
CA LEU A 43 16.96 10.24 -2.25
C LEU A 43 17.90 11.25 -2.92
N GLN A 44 18.49 12.18 -2.17
CA GLN A 44 19.46 13.14 -2.70
C GLN A 44 20.88 12.56 -2.83
N ASN A 45 21.11 11.31 -2.44
CA ASN A 45 22.43 10.70 -2.54
C ASN A 45 22.80 10.48 -4.01
N PRO A 46 23.90 11.12 -4.52
CA PRO A 46 24.29 10.98 -5.92
C PRO A 46 24.65 9.54 -6.31
N ALA A 47 24.97 8.67 -5.35
CA ALA A 47 25.21 7.26 -5.62
C ALA A 47 23.94 6.47 -6.04
N LEU A 48 22.74 7.08 -5.95
CA LEU A 48 21.50 6.53 -6.54
C LEU A 48 21.42 6.73 -8.05
N VAL A 49 22.11 7.73 -8.59
CA VAL A 49 22.05 8.08 -10.01
C VAL A 49 22.43 6.87 -10.89
N GLY A 50 21.52 6.50 -11.80
CA GLY A 50 21.71 5.38 -12.70
C GLY A 50 21.64 3.98 -12.06
N ARG A 51 21.40 3.88 -10.74
CA ARG A 51 21.19 2.56 -10.12
C ARG A 51 19.87 1.97 -10.56
N MET A 52 19.93 0.71 -10.93
CA MET A 52 18.76 -0.06 -11.37
C MET A 52 18.56 -1.28 -10.48
N MET A 53 17.31 -1.68 -10.35
CA MET A 53 16.91 -3.02 -9.93
C MET A 53 16.23 -3.68 -11.13
N HIS A 54 16.94 -4.61 -11.75
CA HIS A 54 16.56 -5.22 -13.02
C HIS A 54 16.28 -4.15 -14.09
N ASN A 55 15.04 -4.01 -14.52
CA ASN A 55 14.63 -3.12 -15.61
C ASN A 55 14.16 -1.73 -15.14
N ASN A 56 14.17 -1.46 -13.85
CA ASN A 56 13.70 -0.19 -13.29
C ASN A 56 14.80 0.59 -12.61
N PHE A 57 14.80 1.90 -12.78
CA PHE A 57 15.61 2.76 -11.91
C PHE A 57 15.17 2.63 -10.46
N MET A 58 16.14 2.60 -9.54
CA MET A 58 15.82 2.70 -8.12
C MET A 58 15.24 4.08 -7.80
N TYR A 59 15.88 5.13 -8.31
CA TYR A 59 15.39 6.50 -8.20
C TYR A 59 15.77 7.30 -9.44
N GLN A 60 14.86 8.14 -9.88
CA GLN A 60 15.07 9.20 -10.87
C GLN A 60 14.15 10.37 -10.55
N ASP A 61 14.41 11.55 -11.14
CA ASP A 61 13.52 12.70 -10.97
C ASP A 61 12.08 12.28 -11.35
N PRO A 62 11.08 12.57 -10.50
CA PRO A 62 9.68 12.23 -10.79
C PRO A 62 9.16 12.77 -12.13
N ASN A 63 9.78 13.84 -12.66
CA ASN A 63 9.43 14.40 -13.97
C ASN A 63 10.05 13.62 -15.15
N GLU A 64 11.04 12.78 -14.89
CA GLU A 64 11.72 11.97 -15.91
C GLU A 64 11.09 10.58 -16.08
N GLY A 65 10.31 10.13 -15.10
CA GLY A 65 9.57 8.88 -15.20
C GLY A 65 9.41 8.13 -13.89
N PRO A 66 8.76 6.96 -13.94
CA PRO A 66 8.53 6.14 -12.77
C PRO A 66 9.83 5.48 -12.30
N SER A 67 9.99 5.37 -10.98
CA SER A 67 11.06 4.59 -10.36
C SER A 67 10.54 3.95 -9.07
N ILE A 68 11.24 2.92 -8.59
CA ILE A 68 10.78 2.15 -7.43
C ILE A 68 10.62 3.06 -6.19
N LEU A 69 11.61 3.91 -5.91
CA LEU A 69 11.56 4.80 -4.76
C LEU A 69 10.56 5.96 -4.91
N ASN A 70 10.15 6.32 -6.15
CA ASN A 70 9.05 7.26 -6.36
C ASN A 70 7.70 6.65 -5.98
N VAL A 71 7.49 5.36 -6.26
CA VAL A 71 6.30 4.62 -5.78
C VAL A 71 6.32 4.55 -4.25
N ASN A 72 7.48 4.25 -3.65
CA ASN A 72 7.63 4.20 -2.20
C ASN A 72 7.38 5.57 -1.56
N ALA A 73 7.82 6.67 -2.19
CA ALA A 73 7.56 8.03 -1.73
C ALA A 73 6.06 8.32 -1.67
N SER A 74 5.34 7.94 -2.72
CA SER A 74 3.88 8.10 -2.81
C SER A 74 3.16 7.31 -1.72
N ILE A 75 3.52 6.05 -1.50
CA ILE A 75 2.93 5.24 -0.44
C ILE A 75 3.19 5.87 0.93
N LEU A 76 4.42 6.26 1.22
CA LEU A 76 4.80 6.82 2.52
C LEU A 76 4.07 8.13 2.83
N GLU A 77 3.99 9.04 1.85
CA GLU A 77 3.23 10.29 1.97
C GLU A 77 1.75 10.01 2.28
N ALA A 78 1.15 9.11 1.50
CA ALA A 78 -0.25 8.73 1.66
C ALA A 78 -0.55 8.09 3.00
N GLU A 79 0.29 7.15 3.46
CA GLU A 79 0.11 6.46 4.74
C GLU A 79 0.22 7.42 5.94
N ILE A 80 1.16 8.37 5.89
CA ILE A 80 1.30 9.39 6.93
C ILE A 80 0.06 10.28 6.97
N GLU A 81 -0.37 10.79 5.79
CA GLU A 81 -1.54 11.66 5.70
C GLU A 81 -2.81 10.93 6.10
N TYR A 82 -3.02 9.72 5.60
CA TYR A 82 -4.16 8.90 6.00
C TYR A 82 -4.24 8.73 7.51
N ARG A 83 -3.12 8.39 8.14
CA ARG A 83 -3.08 8.15 9.58
C ARG A 83 -3.33 9.42 10.39
N ARG A 84 -2.83 10.57 9.93
CA ARG A 84 -3.10 11.87 10.54
C ARG A 84 -4.60 12.16 10.54
N GLN A 85 -5.27 11.97 9.40
CA GLN A 85 -6.71 12.17 9.26
C GLN A 85 -7.53 11.13 10.05
N TYR A 86 -7.07 9.90 10.08
CA TYR A 86 -7.71 8.84 10.86
C TYR A 86 -7.71 9.15 12.35
N LEU A 87 -6.60 9.60 12.91
CA LEU A 87 -6.50 10.03 14.31
C LEU A 87 -7.34 11.29 14.58
N ALA A 88 -7.42 12.22 13.63
CA ALA A 88 -8.33 13.38 13.75
C ALA A 88 -9.78 12.90 13.82
N LYS A 89 -10.20 11.99 12.94
CA LYS A 89 -11.54 11.38 12.94
C LYS A 89 -11.86 10.70 14.28
N GLN A 90 -10.94 9.88 14.79
CA GLN A 90 -11.11 9.20 16.08
C GLN A 90 -11.28 10.16 17.26
N ASN A 91 -10.63 11.32 17.19
CA ASN A 91 -10.73 12.37 18.21
C ASN A 91 -11.90 13.35 17.97
N GLY A 92 -12.82 13.05 17.05
CA GLY A 92 -13.96 13.88 16.73
C GLY A 92 -13.61 15.23 16.10
N LYS A 93 -12.41 15.35 15.50
CA LYS A 93 -11.96 16.55 14.79
C LYS A 93 -12.35 16.48 13.32
N GLU A 94 -12.33 17.63 12.68
CA GLU A 94 -12.44 17.73 11.22
C GLU A 94 -11.33 16.88 10.55
N HIS A 95 -11.69 16.16 9.50
CA HIS A 95 -10.80 15.25 8.80
C HIS A 95 -11.19 15.18 7.32
N ASP A 96 -10.17 14.98 6.47
CA ASP A 96 -10.34 14.81 5.03
C ASP A 96 -9.28 13.85 4.48
N PHE A 97 -9.71 12.74 3.90
CA PHE A 97 -8.82 11.71 3.35
C PHE A 97 -8.44 11.95 1.88
N THR A 98 -8.96 13.00 1.24
CA THR A 98 -8.79 13.24 -0.20
C THR A 98 -7.33 13.25 -0.60
N ALA A 99 -6.48 14.00 0.12
CA ALA A 99 -5.06 14.10 -0.21
C ALA A 99 -4.34 12.74 -0.11
N ALA A 100 -4.67 11.91 0.88
CA ALA A 100 -4.11 10.58 1.03
C ALA A 100 -4.52 9.66 -0.13
N PHE A 101 -5.79 9.70 -0.53
CA PHE A 101 -6.27 8.88 -1.64
C PHE A 101 -5.73 9.36 -3.00
N ASP A 102 -5.59 10.66 -3.22
CA ASP A 102 -4.99 11.20 -4.44
C ASP A 102 -3.54 10.76 -4.59
N GLU A 103 -2.80 10.76 -3.48
CA GLU A 103 -1.43 10.29 -3.47
C GLU A 103 -1.32 8.78 -3.72
N LEU A 104 -2.24 7.97 -3.20
CA LEU A 104 -2.31 6.54 -3.53
C LEU A 104 -2.69 6.29 -4.99
N ARG A 105 -3.61 7.06 -5.57
CA ARG A 105 -3.94 6.97 -7.01
C ARG A 105 -2.72 7.28 -7.86
N ARG A 106 -1.96 8.34 -7.49
CA ARG A 106 -0.67 8.65 -8.13
C ARG A 106 0.32 7.50 -7.98
N GLY A 107 0.41 6.88 -6.82
CA GLY A 107 1.25 5.71 -6.58
C GLY A 107 0.85 4.49 -7.43
N VAL A 108 -0.46 4.28 -7.65
CA VAL A 108 -0.96 3.27 -8.59
C VAL A 108 -0.45 3.55 -10.00
N ASP A 109 -0.61 4.77 -10.49
CA ASP A 109 -0.17 5.16 -11.82
C ASP A 109 1.35 4.99 -12.00
N LEU A 110 2.14 5.42 -11.02
CA LEU A 110 3.60 5.22 -11.04
C LEU A 110 3.96 3.73 -11.10
N SER A 111 3.30 2.90 -10.29
CA SER A 111 3.60 1.47 -10.21
C SER A 111 3.25 0.71 -11.49
N LEU A 112 2.19 1.14 -12.20
CA LEU A 112 1.77 0.56 -13.48
C LEU A 112 2.72 0.89 -14.63
N ASN A 113 3.46 1.98 -14.51
CA ASN A 113 4.43 2.41 -15.51
C ASN A 113 5.85 1.88 -15.22
N LEU A 114 6.05 1.11 -14.15
CA LEU A 114 7.29 0.37 -13.95
C LEU A 114 7.44 -0.74 -15.00
N ALA A 115 8.66 -0.94 -15.48
CA ALA A 115 8.96 -2.06 -16.35
C ALA A 115 8.83 -3.40 -15.59
N TYR A 116 8.45 -4.44 -16.32
CA TYR A 116 8.35 -5.80 -15.75
C TYR A 116 9.64 -6.24 -15.05
N ASN A 117 9.49 -6.79 -13.84
CA ASN A 117 10.55 -7.37 -13.03
C ASN A 117 10.11 -8.68 -12.39
N GLU A 118 11.05 -9.57 -12.13
CA GLU A 118 10.90 -10.77 -11.29
C GLU A 118 12.04 -10.82 -10.26
N PRO A 119 11.75 -10.71 -8.96
CA PRO A 119 10.47 -10.40 -8.37
C PRO A 119 9.98 -9.00 -8.75
N TRP A 120 8.67 -8.76 -8.59
CA TRP A 120 8.05 -7.47 -8.87
C TRP A 120 8.75 -6.33 -8.11
N GLY A 121 9.07 -5.24 -8.81
CA GLY A 121 9.84 -4.13 -8.24
C GLY A 121 9.20 -3.47 -7.03
N GLN A 122 7.88 -3.40 -7.03
CA GLN A 122 7.08 -3.00 -5.89
C GLN A 122 6.42 -4.25 -5.28
N MET A 123 6.98 -4.77 -4.20
CA MET A 123 6.58 -6.04 -3.58
C MET A 123 5.11 -6.09 -3.17
N GLN A 124 4.52 -4.97 -2.75
CA GLN A 124 3.10 -4.85 -2.44
C GLN A 124 2.43 -3.95 -3.48
N PRO A 125 1.43 -4.44 -4.24
CA PRO A 125 0.69 -3.61 -5.17
C PRO A 125 0.01 -2.44 -4.47
N VAL A 126 0.20 -1.21 -4.99
CA VAL A 126 -0.39 0.01 -4.40
C VAL A 126 -1.93 -0.06 -4.38
N ARG A 127 -2.53 -0.78 -5.33
CA ARG A 127 -3.98 -1.04 -5.36
C ARG A 127 -4.48 -1.74 -4.10
N HIS A 128 -3.69 -2.63 -3.49
CA HIS A 128 -4.10 -3.30 -2.26
C HIS A 128 -4.18 -2.32 -1.09
N ILE A 129 -3.28 -1.33 -1.03
CA ILE A 129 -3.29 -0.26 -0.03
C ILE A 129 -4.51 0.64 -0.28
N LEU A 130 -4.64 1.16 -1.51
CA LEU A 130 -5.72 2.07 -1.90
C LEU A 130 -7.09 1.44 -1.64
N GLY A 131 -7.32 0.22 -2.12
CA GLY A 131 -8.59 -0.49 -1.94
C GLY A 131 -8.93 -0.74 -0.48
N ALA A 132 -7.95 -1.12 0.34
CA ALA A 132 -8.16 -1.37 1.77
C ALA A 132 -8.56 -0.09 2.52
N LEU A 133 -7.89 1.02 2.26
CA LEU A 133 -8.15 2.29 2.95
C LEU A 133 -9.43 2.96 2.45
N LEU A 134 -9.76 2.85 1.15
CA LEU A 134 -11.05 3.28 0.62
C LEU A 134 -12.20 2.51 1.29
N LEU A 135 -12.09 1.17 1.36
CA LEU A 135 -13.11 0.33 1.99
C LEU A 135 -13.27 0.67 3.47
N GLU A 136 -12.18 0.91 4.20
CA GLU A 136 -12.22 1.32 5.61
C GLU A 136 -12.97 2.63 5.83
N GLN A 137 -12.92 3.56 4.86
CA GLN A 137 -13.65 4.83 4.94
C GLN A 137 -15.03 4.80 4.28
N GLY A 138 -15.48 3.65 3.77
CA GLY A 138 -16.80 3.47 3.19
C GLY A 138 -16.92 3.91 1.73
N HIS A 139 -15.82 4.16 1.04
CA HIS A 139 -15.79 4.43 -0.41
C HIS A 139 -15.87 3.12 -1.21
N ILE A 140 -16.96 2.37 -0.99
CA ILE A 140 -17.07 0.97 -1.41
C ILE A 140 -17.06 0.82 -2.94
N ASP A 141 -17.70 1.74 -3.67
CA ASP A 141 -17.76 1.66 -5.15
C ASP A 141 -16.40 1.84 -5.79
N GLU A 142 -15.59 2.78 -5.28
CA GLU A 142 -14.24 2.98 -5.78
C GLU A 142 -13.31 1.82 -5.37
N ALA A 143 -13.42 1.36 -4.13
CA ALA A 143 -12.65 0.20 -3.65
C ALA A 143 -12.92 -1.04 -4.52
N GLU A 144 -14.19 -1.30 -4.86
CA GLU A 144 -14.57 -2.39 -5.75
C GLU A 144 -13.91 -2.25 -7.12
N GLN A 145 -13.95 -1.06 -7.74
CA GLN A 145 -13.30 -0.84 -9.03
C GLN A 145 -11.79 -1.08 -8.95
N VAL A 146 -11.13 -0.60 -7.89
CA VAL A 146 -9.70 -0.84 -7.66
C VAL A 146 -9.37 -2.33 -7.62
N TYR A 147 -10.18 -3.14 -6.95
CA TYR A 147 -9.96 -4.60 -6.89
C TYR A 147 -10.30 -5.31 -8.20
N ARG A 148 -11.31 -4.86 -8.93
CA ARG A 148 -11.60 -5.38 -10.27
C ARG A 148 -10.46 -5.12 -11.25
N ASP A 149 -9.88 -3.92 -11.20
CA ASP A 149 -8.70 -3.57 -11.98
C ASP A 149 -7.47 -4.40 -11.58
N ASP A 150 -7.30 -4.68 -10.28
CA ASP A 150 -6.23 -5.54 -9.79
C ASP A 150 -6.36 -6.97 -10.33
N ILE A 151 -7.54 -7.57 -10.22
CA ILE A 151 -7.83 -8.93 -10.70
C ILE A 151 -7.71 -9.02 -12.25
N SER A 152 -8.01 -7.94 -12.96
CA SER A 152 -7.87 -7.90 -14.41
C SER A 152 -6.42 -8.05 -14.87
N LEU A 153 -5.47 -7.52 -14.10
CA LEU A 153 -4.03 -7.62 -14.34
C LEU A 153 -3.43 -8.90 -13.74
N TRP A 154 -3.82 -9.21 -12.52
CA TRP A 154 -3.30 -10.33 -11.73
C TRP A 154 -4.40 -11.34 -11.47
N LYS A 155 -4.74 -12.11 -12.52
CA LYS A 155 -5.80 -13.12 -12.44
C LYS A 155 -5.57 -14.03 -11.26
N ASP A 156 -6.64 -14.30 -10.54
CA ASP A 156 -6.65 -15.20 -9.40
C ASP A 156 -5.78 -14.75 -8.20
N ASN A 157 -5.40 -13.49 -8.15
CA ASN A 157 -4.71 -12.91 -7.00
C ASN A 157 -5.65 -12.95 -5.78
N MET A 158 -5.29 -13.72 -4.76
CA MET A 158 -6.17 -13.92 -3.62
C MET A 158 -6.41 -12.67 -2.79
N TRP A 159 -5.50 -11.69 -2.78
CA TRP A 159 -5.73 -10.40 -2.09
C TRP A 159 -6.74 -9.53 -2.85
N GLY A 160 -6.66 -9.48 -4.18
CA GLY A 160 -7.66 -8.80 -5.01
C GLY A 160 -9.04 -9.45 -4.86
N LEU A 161 -9.10 -10.79 -4.89
CA LEU A 161 -10.35 -11.55 -4.67
C LEU A 161 -10.94 -11.30 -3.27
N LEU A 162 -10.09 -11.25 -2.23
CA LEU A 162 -10.53 -10.89 -0.88
C LEU A 162 -11.13 -9.49 -0.85
N GLY A 163 -10.45 -8.51 -1.46
CA GLY A 163 -10.92 -7.14 -1.50
C GLY A 163 -12.28 -7.00 -2.21
N LEU A 164 -12.42 -7.63 -3.38
CA LEU A 164 -13.69 -7.66 -4.11
C LEU A 164 -14.79 -8.32 -3.29
N LYS A 165 -14.51 -9.47 -2.66
CA LYS A 165 -15.43 -10.14 -1.75
C LYS A 165 -15.92 -9.20 -0.65
N LEU A 166 -15.03 -8.51 0.03
CA LEU A 166 -15.37 -7.58 1.12
C LEU A 166 -16.23 -6.39 0.62
N CYS A 167 -15.98 -5.89 -0.60
CA CYS A 167 -16.80 -4.85 -1.21
C CYS A 167 -18.22 -5.36 -1.51
N LEU A 168 -18.36 -6.56 -2.09
CA LEU A 168 -19.65 -7.16 -2.39
C LEU A 168 -20.45 -7.48 -1.12
N GLU A 169 -19.78 -7.95 -0.05
CA GLU A 169 -20.39 -8.12 1.27
C GLU A 169 -20.93 -6.80 1.83
N ALA A 170 -20.13 -5.72 1.74
CA ALA A 170 -20.52 -4.41 2.23
C ALA A 170 -21.70 -3.80 1.44
N LYS A 171 -21.83 -4.14 0.15
CA LYS A 171 -22.97 -3.74 -0.71
C LYS A 171 -24.21 -4.59 -0.48
N GLY A 172 -24.09 -5.74 0.15
CA GLY A 172 -25.20 -6.70 0.27
C GLY A 172 -25.56 -7.28 -1.10
N ASP A 173 -24.60 -7.81 -1.83
CA ASP A 173 -24.80 -8.37 -3.17
C ASP A 173 -25.95 -9.38 -3.21
N THR A 174 -26.82 -9.20 -4.18
CA THR A 174 -27.99 -10.07 -4.46
C THR A 174 -27.92 -10.73 -5.84
N THR A 175 -26.83 -10.50 -6.58
CA THR A 175 -26.66 -11.01 -7.96
C THR A 175 -26.13 -12.44 -8.00
N GLY A 176 -25.52 -12.90 -6.90
CA GLY A 176 -24.81 -14.18 -6.79
C GLY A 176 -23.31 -14.06 -7.05
N GLU A 177 -22.79 -12.88 -7.41
CA GLU A 177 -21.36 -12.67 -7.65
C GLU A 177 -20.53 -12.90 -6.38
N LEU A 178 -21.06 -12.51 -5.22
CA LEU A 178 -20.41 -12.75 -3.94
C LEU A 178 -20.12 -14.23 -3.70
N GLU A 179 -21.06 -15.11 -4.06
CA GLU A 179 -20.88 -16.57 -3.92
C GLU A 179 -19.75 -17.07 -4.84
N GLU A 180 -19.75 -16.61 -6.11
CA GLU A 180 -18.72 -16.97 -7.09
C GLU A 180 -17.33 -16.50 -6.67
N VAL A 181 -17.21 -15.23 -6.25
CA VAL A 181 -15.94 -14.65 -5.79
C VAL A 181 -15.47 -15.34 -4.50
N THR A 182 -16.36 -15.65 -3.57
CA THR A 182 -16.03 -16.37 -2.33
C THR A 182 -15.51 -17.78 -2.64
N LYS A 183 -16.14 -18.49 -3.55
CA LYS A 183 -15.69 -19.81 -3.99
C LYS A 183 -14.30 -19.75 -4.60
N LEU A 184 -14.06 -18.78 -5.48
CA LEU A 184 -12.77 -18.59 -6.13
C LEU A 184 -11.68 -18.22 -5.11
N PHE A 185 -11.97 -17.30 -4.19
CA PHE A 185 -11.06 -16.95 -3.10
C PHE A 185 -10.68 -18.18 -2.27
N ASN A 186 -11.65 -18.99 -1.84
CA ASN A 186 -11.41 -20.19 -1.04
C ASN A 186 -10.58 -21.22 -1.83
N GLU A 187 -10.81 -21.36 -3.12
CA GLU A 187 -10.04 -22.25 -3.98
C GLU A 187 -8.58 -21.79 -4.10
N ARG A 188 -8.34 -20.49 -4.35
CA ARG A 188 -7.00 -19.94 -4.51
C ARG A 188 -6.22 -19.90 -3.20
N SER A 189 -6.89 -19.66 -2.07
CA SER A 189 -6.27 -19.64 -0.74
C SER A 189 -6.08 -21.05 -0.12
N SER A 190 -6.64 -22.10 -0.72
CA SER A 190 -6.60 -23.47 -0.15
C SER A 190 -5.20 -24.05 0.06
N ARG A 191 -4.17 -23.49 -0.60
CA ARG A 191 -2.77 -23.91 -0.48
C ARG A 191 -1.93 -22.94 0.36
N ALA A 192 -2.54 -21.89 0.90
CA ALA A 192 -1.83 -20.91 1.72
C ALA A 192 -1.80 -21.38 3.17
N ASP A 193 -0.63 -21.29 3.82
CA ASP A 193 -0.48 -21.56 5.25
C ASP A 193 -1.19 -20.50 6.09
N ILE A 194 -1.27 -19.26 5.58
CA ILE A 194 -1.95 -18.14 6.22
C ILE A 194 -2.96 -17.56 5.24
N ILE A 195 -4.22 -17.58 5.62
CA ILE A 195 -5.31 -16.95 4.83
C ILE A 195 -5.44 -15.50 5.28
N PRO A 196 -5.24 -14.50 4.38
CA PRO A 196 -5.38 -13.10 4.75
C PRO A 196 -6.83 -12.76 5.08
N THR A 197 -7.02 -11.90 6.05
CA THR A 197 -8.33 -11.35 6.44
C THR A 197 -8.54 -9.91 5.95
N ARG A 198 -7.51 -9.32 5.34
CA ARG A 198 -7.49 -7.97 4.77
C ARG A 198 -6.47 -7.90 3.63
N THR A 199 -6.64 -6.94 2.75
CA THR A 199 -5.77 -6.80 1.57
C THR A 199 -4.51 -5.98 1.85
N CYS A 200 -4.53 -5.17 2.89
CA CYS A 200 -3.37 -4.44 3.42
C CYS A 200 -3.41 -4.42 4.94
N TYR A 201 -2.25 -4.61 5.58
CA TYR A 201 -2.08 -4.43 7.02
C TYR A 201 -2.01 -2.96 7.45
N CYS A 202 -2.00 -2.03 6.51
CA CYS A 202 -2.16 -0.60 6.71
C CYS A 202 -3.57 -0.22 7.20
N ALA A 203 -4.62 -0.92 6.73
CA ALA A 203 -5.96 -0.78 7.27
C ALA A 203 -6.01 -1.35 8.70
N GLN A 204 -6.45 -0.54 9.64
CA GLN A 204 -6.63 -1.02 11.00
C GLN A 204 -7.89 -1.90 11.07
N GLN A 205 -7.73 -3.10 11.58
CA GLN A 205 -8.92 -3.78 12.08
C GLN A 205 -9.42 -3.01 13.30
N VAL A 206 -10.72 -2.77 13.35
CA VAL A 206 -11.39 -2.62 14.63
C VAL A 206 -11.25 -3.99 15.29
N VAL A 207 -10.17 -4.17 16.07
CA VAL A 207 -10.05 -5.32 16.96
C VAL A 207 -11.19 -5.15 17.95
N LYS A 208 -12.27 -5.88 17.79
CA LYS A 208 -13.10 -6.21 18.93
C LYS A 208 -12.16 -6.95 19.87
N ASP A 209 -12.02 -6.44 21.07
CA ASP A 209 -11.15 -6.97 22.14
C ASP A 209 -11.45 -8.45 22.42
N ASP A 210 -10.88 -9.36 21.65
CA ASP A 210 -10.94 -10.79 21.86
C ASP A 210 -9.63 -11.46 21.40
N CYS A 211 -8.50 -10.83 21.68
CA CYS A 211 -7.21 -11.47 21.60
C CYS A 211 -6.57 -11.53 22.99
N GLY A 212 -7.03 -12.47 23.79
CA GLY A 212 -6.33 -12.96 24.96
C GLY A 212 -5.12 -13.80 24.54
N CYS A 213 -4.11 -13.16 23.95
CA CYS A 213 -2.80 -13.75 23.68
C CYS A 213 -1.75 -12.66 23.86
N CYS A 214 -1.28 -12.50 25.08
CA CYS A 214 0.08 -12.11 25.43
C CYS A 214 0.71 -13.27 26.17
#